data_234e393b25bd8aa7c3b2f95cd2978834
#
_entry.id   234e393b25bd8aa7c3b2f95cd2978834
#
_cell.length_a   1.000
_cell.length_b   1.000
_cell.length_c   1.000
_cell.angle_alpha   90.00
_cell.angle_beta   90.00
_cell.angle_gamma   90.00
#
_symmetry.space_group_name_H-M   'P 1'
#
loop_
_entity.id
_entity.type
_entity.pdbx_description
1 polymer ?
#
loop_
_entity_poly.entity_id
_entity_poly.type
_entity_poly.pdbx_seq_one_letter_code
_entity_poly.pdbx_strand_id
1 'polypeptide(L)'
;MSTRLQPTLSFPQGYDQQAEFEAPFRGYLPGVIVERGDGARHRLSFIDLVRLEQGLADNAGAGHPYYAEKGLVVVPEVSTEAIQLAVQGLWDEGYFHLGQPE
;
A
#
# COMPACT_ATOMS: atom_id res chain seq x y z
N MET A 1 30.96 -5.88 -6.70
CA MET A 1 29.64 -6.41 -6.38
C MET A 1 28.63 -5.27 -6.30
N SER A 2 27.63 -5.42 -7.04
CA SER A 2 26.58 -4.40 -7.03
C SER A 2 25.65 -4.68 -5.86
N THR A 3 25.44 -3.71 -5.04
CA THR A 3 24.49 -3.80 -3.96
C THR A 3 23.18 -3.21 -4.45
N ARG A 4 22.17 -4.06 -4.58
CA ARG A 4 20.86 -3.54 -4.89
C ARG A 4 20.34 -2.82 -3.67
N LEU A 5 19.94 -1.59 -3.87
CA LEU A 5 19.30 -0.85 -2.78
C LEU A 5 17.93 -1.46 -2.54
N GLN A 6 17.67 -1.78 -1.31
CA GLN A 6 16.37 -2.30 -0.91
C GLN A 6 15.49 -1.14 -0.48
N PRO A 7 14.19 -1.22 -0.73
CA PRO A 7 13.29 -0.18 -0.25
C PRO A 7 13.25 -0.20 1.28
N THR A 8 13.14 0.98 1.85
CA THR A 8 12.89 1.12 3.28
C THR A 8 11.40 1.33 3.47
N LEU A 9 10.79 0.42 4.20
CA LEU A 9 9.35 0.41 4.39
C LEU A 9 9.02 0.93 5.77
N SER A 10 8.15 1.94 5.84
CA SER A 10 7.70 2.50 7.12
C SER A 10 6.19 2.42 7.18
N PHE A 11 5.68 1.88 8.28
CA PHE A 11 4.25 1.79 8.51
C PHE A 11 3.76 3.07 9.17
N PRO A 12 2.44 3.35 9.09
CA PRO A 12 1.91 4.57 9.67
C PRO A 12 2.09 4.61 11.17
N GLN A 13 2.12 5.81 11.72
CA GLN A 13 2.22 6.00 13.16
C GLN A 13 1.04 5.30 13.83
N GLY A 14 1.30 4.60 14.92
CA GLY A 14 0.27 3.85 15.61
C GLY A 14 0.10 2.42 15.12
N TYR A 15 0.89 1.99 14.13
CA TYR A 15 0.82 0.63 13.64
C TYR A 15 1.61 -0.29 14.58
N ASP A 16 0.97 -0.61 15.70
CA ASP A 16 1.53 -1.48 16.72
C ASP A 16 1.05 -2.92 16.50
N GLN A 17 1.34 -3.78 17.45
CA GLN A 17 1.01 -5.19 17.35
C GLN A 17 -0.50 -5.41 17.22
N GLN A 18 -1.29 -4.64 17.94
CA GLN A 18 -2.74 -4.75 17.85
C GLN A 18 -3.25 -4.29 16.49
N ALA A 19 -2.73 -3.17 15.99
CA ALA A 19 -3.12 -2.66 14.68
C ALA A 19 -2.73 -3.66 13.59
N GLU A 20 -1.56 -4.29 13.72
CA GLU A 20 -1.13 -5.31 12.78
C GLU A 20 -2.08 -6.50 12.78
N PHE A 21 -2.53 -6.91 13.95
CA PHE A 21 -3.48 -8.01 14.06
C PHE A 21 -4.83 -7.65 13.43
N GLU A 22 -5.25 -6.40 13.56
CA GLU A 22 -6.55 -5.95 13.08
C GLU A 22 -6.58 -5.62 11.59
N ALA A 23 -5.43 -5.30 11.00
CA ALA A 23 -5.37 -4.83 9.62
C ALA A 23 -6.06 -5.77 8.62
N PRO A 24 -5.86 -7.10 8.68
CA PRO A 24 -6.55 -7.98 7.73
C PRO A 24 -8.06 -7.91 7.85
N PHE A 25 -8.59 -7.67 9.04
CA PHE A 25 -10.04 -7.58 9.24
C PHE A 25 -10.60 -6.27 8.71
N ARG A 26 -9.81 -5.19 8.80
CA ARG A 26 -10.22 -3.90 8.26
C ARG A 26 -10.12 -3.85 6.75
N GLY A 27 -9.16 -4.59 6.19
CA GLY A 27 -8.98 -4.68 4.75
C GLY A 27 -8.44 -3.42 4.08
N TYR A 28 -7.93 -2.44 4.86
CA TYR A 28 -7.42 -1.18 4.31
C TYR A 28 -6.38 -0.61 5.27
N LEU A 29 -5.23 -0.24 4.72
CA LEU A 29 -4.16 0.40 5.50
C LEU A 29 -3.52 1.50 4.68
N PRO A 30 -3.82 2.77 4.97
CA PRO A 30 -3.18 3.90 4.30
C PRO A 30 -1.89 4.30 5.01
N GLY A 31 -1.13 5.19 4.39
CA GLY A 31 -0.01 5.83 5.07
C GLY A 31 1.26 5.01 5.15
N VAL A 32 1.41 4.01 4.29
CA VAL A 32 2.65 3.24 4.21
C VAL A 32 3.64 4.02 3.33
N ILE A 33 4.85 4.22 3.83
CA ILE A 33 5.86 4.99 3.12
C ILE A 33 6.96 4.05 2.64
N VAL A 34 7.31 4.16 1.37
CA VAL A 34 8.43 3.44 0.78
C VAL A 34 9.49 4.46 0.39
N GLU A 35 10.68 4.33 0.94
CA GLU A 35 11.79 5.22 0.69
C GLU A 35 12.81 4.55 -0.22
N ARG A 36 13.23 5.25 -1.27
CA ARG A 36 14.34 4.81 -2.10
C ARG A 36 15.66 5.23 -1.45
N GLY A 37 16.75 4.61 -1.88
CA GLY A 37 18.05 4.94 -1.36
C GLY A 37 18.50 6.37 -1.67
N ASP A 38 17.85 7.04 -2.64
CA ASP A 38 18.17 8.42 -3.00
C ASP A 38 17.34 9.44 -2.23
N GLY A 39 16.56 8.99 -1.24
CA GLY A 39 15.75 9.87 -0.42
C GLY A 39 14.34 10.12 -0.93
N ALA A 40 14.02 9.65 -2.13
CA ALA A 40 12.66 9.81 -2.65
C ALA A 40 11.71 8.91 -1.86
N ARG A 41 10.51 9.42 -1.61
CA ARG A 41 9.51 8.73 -0.78
C ARG A 41 8.22 8.59 -1.56
N HIS A 42 7.60 7.42 -1.41
CA HIS A 42 6.33 7.12 -2.06
C HIS A 42 5.33 6.70 -0.98
N ARG A 43 4.15 7.27 -1.04
CA ARG A 43 3.09 6.92 -0.09
C ARG A 43 2.14 5.94 -0.76
N LEU A 44 1.91 4.82 -0.09
CA LEU A 44 1.02 3.77 -0.60
C LEU A 44 -0.10 3.50 0.39
N SER A 45 -1.22 3.04 -0.16
CA SER A 45 -2.31 2.49 0.64
C SER A 45 -2.57 1.08 0.15
N PHE A 46 -2.93 0.19 1.04
CA PHE A 46 -3.19 -1.20 0.72
C PHE A 46 -4.64 -1.54 1.05
N ILE A 47 -5.27 -2.30 0.16
CA ILE A 47 -6.67 -2.66 0.29
C ILE A 47 -6.88 -4.08 -0.21
N ASP A 48 -7.77 -4.83 0.45
CA ASP A 48 -8.15 -6.13 -0.09
C ASP A 48 -9.37 -5.98 -0.98
N LEU A 49 -9.70 -7.07 -1.70
CA LEU A 49 -10.76 -7.00 -2.69
C LEU A 49 -12.13 -6.78 -2.06
N VAL A 50 -12.39 -7.39 -0.93
CA VAL A 50 -13.69 -7.25 -0.26
C VAL A 50 -13.93 -5.80 0.13
N ARG A 51 -12.92 -5.17 0.72
CA ARG A 51 -13.03 -3.76 1.13
C ARG A 51 -13.15 -2.85 -0.08
N LEU A 52 -12.42 -3.17 -1.14
CA LEU A 52 -12.50 -2.39 -2.37
C LEU A 52 -13.90 -2.46 -2.98
N GLU A 53 -14.50 -3.63 -3.01
CA GLU A 53 -15.86 -3.79 -3.51
C GLU A 53 -16.86 -3.00 -2.68
N GLN A 54 -16.70 -3.00 -1.37
CA GLN A 54 -17.57 -2.23 -0.48
C GLN A 54 -17.43 -0.74 -0.75
N GLY A 55 -16.19 -0.26 -0.90
CA GLY A 55 -15.94 1.14 -1.19
C GLY A 55 -16.53 1.57 -2.53
N LEU A 56 -16.39 0.71 -3.53
CA LEU A 56 -16.95 1.00 -4.84
C LEU A 56 -18.49 1.06 -4.79
N ALA A 57 -19.11 0.12 -4.06
CA ALA A 57 -20.56 0.11 -3.91
C ALA A 57 -21.05 1.35 -3.17
N ASP A 58 -20.35 1.75 -2.11
CA ASP A 58 -20.72 2.94 -1.35
C ASP A 58 -20.62 4.18 -2.22
N ASN A 59 -19.54 4.29 -3.00
CA ASN A 59 -19.35 5.43 -3.89
C ASN A 59 -20.42 5.47 -4.98
N ALA A 60 -20.75 4.32 -5.55
CA ALA A 60 -21.78 4.25 -6.58
C ALA A 60 -23.13 4.66 -6.03
N GLY A 61 -23.45 4.25 -4.79
CA GLY A 61 -24.69 4.64 -4.13
C GLY A 61 -24.78 6.14 -3.87
N ALA A 62 -23.63 6.80 -3.75
CA ALA A 62 -23.57 8.25 -3.56
C ALA A 62 -23.46 9.02 -4.89
N GLY A 63 -23.56 8.35 -6.02
CA GLY A 63 -23.49 8.99 -7.31
C GLY A 63 -22.09 9.05 -7.93
N HIS A 64 -21.13 8.36 -7.35
CA HIS A 64 -19.75 8.34 -7.83
C HIS A 64 -19.35 6.89 -8.16
N PRO A 65 -19.68 6.37 -9.37
CA PRO A 65 -19.50 4.97 -9.71
C PRO A 65 -18.04 4.62 -10.03
N TYR A 66 -17.13 4.97 -9.14
CA TYR A 66 -15.71 4.64 -9.27
C TYR A 66 -15.07 4.69 -7.90
N TYR A 67 -13.87 4.11 -7.83
CA TYR A 67 -13.04 4.19 -6.64
C TYR A 67 -11.61 4.46 -7.11
N ALA A 68 -11.03 5.55 -6.66
CA ALA A 68 -9.68 5.93 -7.05
C ALA A 68 -8.95 6.54 -5.86
N GLU A 69 -7.71 6.14 -5.73
CA GLU A 69 -6.85 6.68 -4.69
C GLU A 69 -5.42 6.58 -5.20
N LYS A 70 -4.67 7.68 -5.09
CA LYS A 70 -3.28 7.70 -5.53
C LYS A 70 -2.46 6.73 -4.67
N GLY A 71 -1.68 5.89 -5.32
CA GLY A 71 -0.83 4.94 -4.62
C GLY A 71 -1.56 3.75 -4.02
N LEU A 72 -2.75 3.46 -4.50
CA LEU A 72 -3.52 2.31 -3.98
C LEU A 72 -3.00 1.01 -4.58
N VAL A 73 -2.74 0.03 -3.74
CA VAL A 73 -2.30 -1.30 -4.13
C VAL A 73 -3.29 -2.32 -3.58
N VAL A 74 -3.77 -3.19 -4.45
CA VAL A 74 -4.72 -4.24 -4.05
C VAL A 74 -3.93 -5.50 -3.70
N VAL A 75 -4.17 -6.04 -2.52
CA VAL A 75 -3.49 -7.24 -2.03
C VAL A 75 -4.54 -8.27 -1.62
N PRO A 76 -4.16 -9.56 -1.59
CA PRO A 76 -5.12 -10.60 -1.17
C PRO A 76 -5.56 -10.44 0.28
N GLU A 77 -4.66 -9.93 1.12
CA GLU A 77 -4.93 -9.73 2.54
C GLU A 77 -4.05 -8.58 3.01
N VAL A 78 -4.61 -7.67 3.79
CA VAL A 78 -3.86 -6.53 4.31
C VAL A 78 -3.11 -6.98 5.57
N SER A 79 -1.96 -7.60 5.35
CA SER A 79 -1.08 -8.08 6.42
C SER A 79 0.31 -7.52 6.18
N THR A 80 1.12 -7.46 7.24
CA THR A 80 2.50 -7.00 7.13
C THR A 80 3.25 -7.80 6.07
N GLU A 81 3.08 -9.12 6.08
CA GLU A 81 3.77 -9.99 5.14
C GLU A 81 3.34 -9.71 3.70
N ALA A 82 2.03 -9.60 3.47
CA ALA A 82 1.53 -9.33 2.11
C ALA A 82 2.01 -7.96 1.61
N ILE A 83 2.04 -6.98 2.49
CA ILE A 83 2.51 -5.63 2.15
C ILE A 83 4.00 -5.69 1.78
N GLN A 84 4.81 -6.39 2.57
CA GLN A 84 6.23 -6.52 2.28
C GLN A 84 6.48 -7.21 0.95
N LEU A 85 5.73 -8.27 0.65
CA LEU A 85 5.85 -8.96 -0.61
C LEU A 85 5.42 -8.08 -1.78
N ALA A 86 4.35 -7.31 -1.61
CA ALA A 86 3.88 -6.39 -2.65
C ALA A 86 4.91 -5.30 -2.93
N VAL A 87 5.47 -4.71 -1.87
CA VAL A 87 6.49 -3.66 -2.03
C VAL A 87 7.72 -4.21 -2.73
N GLN A 88 8.16 -5.41 -2.37
CA GLN A 88 9.32 -6.01 -3.01
C GLN A 88 9.04 -6.29 -4.49
N GLY A 89 7.85 -6.81 -4.80
CA GLY A 89 7.47 -7.05 -6.19
C GLY A 89 7.42 -5.77 -7.02
N LEU A 90 6.83 -4.73 -6.46
CA LEU A 90 6.75 -3.44 -7.14
C LEU A 90 8.15 -2.85 -7.33
N TRP A 91 9.02 -3.00 -6.35
CA TRP A 91 10.40 -2.55 -6.45
C TRP A 91 11.12 -3.25 -7.61
N ASP A 92 10.95 -4.57 -7.68
CA ASP A 92 11.60 -5.37 -8.73
C ASP A 92 11.08 -5.02 -10.12
N GLU A 93 9.83 -4.59 -10.22
CA GLU A 93 9.22 -4.19 -11.49
C GLU A 93 9.55 -2.76 -11.90
N GLY A 94 10.26 -2.03 -11.06
CA GLY A 94 10.62 -0.65 -11.37
C GLY A 94 9.54 0.37 -11.07
N TYR A 95 8.52 0.00 -10.36
CA TYR A 95 7.39 0.89 -10.04
C TYR A 95 7.85 2.20 -9.42
N PHE A 96 8.78 2.12 -8.46
CA PHE A 96 9.23 3.30 -7.74
C PHE A 96 10.23 4.15 -8.52
N HIS A 97 10.69 3.66 -9.65
CA HIS A 97 11.63 4.40 -10.49
C HIS A 97 10.92 5.18 -11.58
N LEU A 98 9.66 4.83 -11.87
CA LEU A 98 8.87 5.47 -12.92
C LEU A 98 7.86 6.46 -12.35
N GLY A 99 7.45 6.27 -11.08
CA GLY A 99 6.45 7.11 -10.46
C GLY A 99 7.03 8.40 -9.92
N GLN A 100 6.13 9.33 -9.59
CA GLN A 100 6.52 10.58 -8.93
C GLN A 100 6.55 10.37 -7.43
N PRO A 101 7.62 10.78 -6.74
CA PRO A 101 7.65 10.67 -5.28
C PRO A 101 6.65 11.66 -4.65
N GLU A 102 6.23 11.32 -3.46
CA GLU A 102 5.35 12.20 -2.68
C GLU A 102 6.09 13.39 -2.13
#